data_3096cffcb4eb53f0a4d5fababa72fc3a
#
_entry.id   3096cffcb4eb53f0a4d5fababa72fc3a
#
_cell.length_a   1.000
_cell.length_b   1.000
_cell.length_c   1.000
_cell.angle_alpha   90.00
_cell.angle_beta   90.00
_cell.angle_gamma   90.00
#
_symmetry.space_group_name_H-M   'P 1'
#
loop_
_entity.id
_entity.type
_entity.pdbx_description
1 polymer ?
#
loop_
_entity_poly.entity_id
_entity_poly.type
_entity_poly.pdbx_seq_one_letter_code
_entity_poly.pdbx_strand_id
1 'polypeptide(L)'
;MKLKSYILVGYLVSTLLTILVVFWAVQRMLIEKSEVYFLVGMTLIASFIGAAVSIFLLSPVFSSLKHLKKQAQNIAGKDFSTEIETKGPIEFQELGQAFNDMSRNLQDTFQSLDESEQEKRMMIAQLSHDIKTPITSIQVTVEGILDGVIKEEERIHYLTTIGRQTERLNKLVEELDVLTLNAQPQDIADEEVEDVFLDQLLIESMSEFQLQIEQEERDVYIQVKPESAKIKSYYDKLSRILVNLLNNAFKYSEPGTRIEVLAQLTEEELTISVKDEGQGILPEDLEKIFNRLYRVETSRNMKTGGHGLGLAIARELAHQLGGEITAESHYGIGSTFTFHLNLK
;
A
#
# COMPACT_ATOMS: atom_id res chain seq x y z
N MET A 1 -39.98 14.90 -15.73
CA MET A 1 -40.11 15.16 -17.20
C MET A 1 -38.74 14.99 -17.87
N LYS A 2 -38.68 14.47 -19.09
CA LYS A 2 -37.41 14.39 -19.84
C LYS A 2 -37.01 15.78 -20.30
N LEU A 3 -35.72 16.13 -20.31
CA LEU A 3 -35.19 17.45 -20.67
C LEU A 3 -35.71 17.93 -22.05
N LYS A 4 -35.85 16.99 -23.01
CA LYS A 4 -36.50 17.26 -24.30
C LYS A 4 -37.93 17.84 -24.15
N SER A 5 -38.70 17.37 -23.16
CA SER A 5 -40.03 17.91 -22.89
C SER A 5 -40.03 19.32 -22.33
N TYR A 6 -38.99 19.69 -21.53
CA TYR A 6 -38.85 21.08 -21.04
C TYR A 6 -38.58 22.05 -22.17
N ILE A 7 -37.71 21.68 -23.12
CA ILE A 7 -37.41 22.50 -24.31
C ILE A 7 -38.67 22.71 -25.14
N LEU A 8 -39.43 21.62 -25.38
CA LEU A 8 -40.65 21.69 -26.18
C LEU A 8 -41.75 22.49 -25.49
N VAL A 9 -41.89 22.40 -24.18
CA VAL A 9 -42.80 23.26 -23.38
C VAL A 9 -42.33 24.69 -23.42
N GLY A 10 -41.05 25.01 -23.33
CA GLY A 10 -40.49 26.35 -23.46
C GLY A 10 -40.85 27.00 -24.80
N TYR A 11 -40.72 26.24 -25.90
CA TYR A 11 -41.14 26.74 -27.23
C TYR A 11 -42.65 26.96 -27.34
N LEU A 12 -43.49 26.02 -26.78
CA LEU A 12 -44.94 26.18 -26.75
C LEU A 12 -45.36 27.43 -25.95
N VAL A 13 -44.75 27.68 -24.79
CA VAL A 13 -45.05 28.83 -23.97
C VAL A 13 -44.63 30.12 -24.69
N SER A 14 -43.42 30.14 -25.31
CA SER A 14 -42.94 31.28 -26.11
C SER A 14 -43.90 31.60 -27.28
N THR A 15 -44.32 30.55 -28.02
CA THR A 15 -45.24 30.72 -29.14
C THR A 15 -46.61 31.23 -28.68
N LEU A 16 -47.15 30.71 -27.57
CA LEU A 16 -48.40 31.14 -26.98
C LEU A 16 -48.32 32.65 -26.58
N LEU A 17 -47.21 33.04 -25.94
CA LEU A 17 -46.98 34.41 -25.49
C LEU A 17 -46.93 35.37 -26.70
N THR A 18 -46.24 34.94 -27.78
CA THR A 18 -46.15 35.72 -29.03
C THR A 18 -47.56 35.90 -29.65
N ILE A 19 -48.38 34.83 -29.69
CA ILE A 19 -49.75 34.89 -30.20
C ILE A 19 -50.61 35.84 -29.35
N LEU A 20 -50.51 35.81 -28.02
CA LEU A 20 -51.20 36.73 -27.11
C LEU A 20 -50.80 38.18 -27.33
N VAL A 21 -49.50 38.47 -27.54
CA VAL A 21 -49.02 39.82 -27.83
C VAL A 21 -49.57 40.34 -29.16
N VAL A 22 -49.58 39.52 -30.20
CA VAL A 22 -50.14 39.84 -31.50
C VAL A 22 -51.65 40.08 -31.38
N PHE A 23 -52.40 39.22 -30.67
CA PHE A 23 -53.84 39.37 -30.42
C PHE A 23 -54.15 40.71 -29.68
N TRP A 24 -53.35 41.03 -28.63
CA TRP A 24 -53.48 42.30 -27.90
C TRP A 24 -53.25 43.51 -28.80
N ALA A 25 -52.21 43.45 -29.67
CA ALA A 25 -51.88 44.53 -30.62
C ALA A 25 -52.99 44.72 -31.61
N VAL A 26 -53.69 43.70 -32.09
CA VAL A 26 -54.85 43.73 -32.94
C VAL A 26 -56.05 44.41 -32.23
N GLN A 27 -56.34 44.09 -30.98
CA GLN A 27 -57.41 44.70 -30.19
C GLN A 27 -57.19 46.18 -29.98
N ARG A 28 -55.91 46.66 -29.96
CA ARG A 28 -55.59 48.06 -29.86
C ARG A 28 -55.57 48.82 -31.23
N MET A 29 -56.08 48.19 -32.29
CA MET A 29 -56.08 48.73 -33.68
C MET A 29 -54.66 49.12 -34.21
N LEU A 30 -53.65 48.47 -33.69
CA LEU A 30 -52.24 48.67 -34.12
C LEU A 30 -51.89 47.85 -35.38
N ILE A 31 -52.67 46.80 -35.70
CA ILE A 31 -52.46 45.91 -36.87
C ILE A 31 -53.82 45.62 -37.51
N GLU A 32 -53.89 45.62 -38.86
CA GLU A 32 -55.13 45.32 -39.60
C GLU A 32 -55.41 43.79 -39.48
N LYS A 33 -56.71 43.43 -39.36
CA LYS A 33 -57.16 42.09 -39.22
C LYS A 33 -56.70 41.14 -40.33
N SER A 34 -56.52 41.66 -41.52
CA SER A 34 -56.06 40.84 -42.67
C SER A 34 -54.59 40.37 -42.55
N GLU A 35 -53.75 41.10 -41.84
CA GLU A 35 -52.34 40.76 -41.67
C GLU A 35 -52.10 39.77 -40.49
N VAL A 36 -53.06 39.64 -39.57
CA VAL A 36 -52.93 38.78 -38.37
C VAL A 36 -52.70 37.34 -38.70
N TYR A 37 -53.47 36.79 -39.64
CA TYR A 37 -53.30 35.37 -40.03
C TYR A 37 -51.94 35.11 -40.63
N PHE A 38 -51.40 36.04 -41.39
CA PHE A 38 -50.08 35.95 -41.95
C PHE A 38 -48.98 35.99 -40.87
N LEU A 39 -49.09 36.93 -39.90
CA LEU A 39 -48.14 37.07 -38.80
C LEU A 39 -48.20 35.81 -37.86
N VAL A 40 -49.38 35.32 -37.52
CA VAL A 40 -49.53 34.11 -36.71
C VAL A 40 -48.95 32.88 -37.44
N GLY A 41 -49.20 32.75 -38.74
CA GLY A 41 -48.64 31.67 -39.55
C GLY A 41 -47.10 31.70 -39.58
N MET A 42 -46.49 32.90 -39.80
CA MET A 42 -45.05 33.10 -39.78
C MET A 42 -44.44 32.77 -38.41
N THR A 43 -45.05 33.17 -37.30
CA THR A 43 -44.57 32.88 -35.94
C THR A 43 -44.62 31.41 -35.62
N LEU A 44 -45.65 30.69 -36.06
CA LEU A 44 -45.76 29.22 -35.90
C LEU A 44 -44.65 28.49 -36.69
N ILE A 45 -44.41 28.90 -37.95
CA ILE A 45 -43.34 28.30 -38.78
C ILE A 45 -41.98 28.59 -38.14
N ALA A 46 -41.70 29.83 -37.74
CA ALA A 46 -40.44 30.20 -37.10
C ALA A 46 -40.20 29.41 -35.80
N SER A 47 -41.25 29.25 -34.98
CA SER A 47 -41.20 28.47 -33.76
C SER A 47 -40.91 26.98 -34.03
N PHE A 48 -41.54 26.40 -35.05
CA PHE A 48 -41.29 25.01 -35.44
C PHE A 48 -39.86 24.80 -35.93
N ILE A 49 -39.35 25.72 -36.79
CA ILE A 49 -37.97 25.70 -37.28
C ILE A 49 -37.01 25.84 -36.09
N GLY A 50 -37.24 26.80 -35.19
CA GLY A 50 -36.43 27.01 -34.00
C GLY A 50 -36.37 25.77 -33.08
N ALA A 51 -37.51 25.11 -32.88
CA ALA A 51 -37.57 23.86 -32.11
C ALA A 51 -36.77 22.72 -32.77
N ALA A 52 -36.94 22.56 -34.09
CA ALA A 52 -36.21 21.54 -34.86
C ALA A 52 -34.68 21.77 -34.81
N VAL A 53 -34.23 23.01 -35.00
CA VAL A 53 -32.79 23.37 -34.90
C VAL A 53 -32.26 23.13 -33.50
N SER A 54 -33.00 23.51 -32.46
CA SER A 54 -32.57 23.28 -31.08
C SER A 54 -32.48 21.79 -30.72
N ILE A 55 -33.43 20.97 -31.15
CA ILE A 55 -33.37 19.52 -30.93
C ILE A 55 -32.16 18.90 -31.66
N PHE A 56 -31.89 19.36 -32.89
CA PHE A 56 -30.74 18.92 -33.67
C PHE A 56 -29.42 19.28 -32.98
N LEU A 57 -29.23 20.55 -32.59
CA LEU A 57 -28.02 21.02 -31.92
C LEU A 57 -27.79 20.39 -30.55
N LEU A 58 -28.86 20.10 -29.78
CA LEU A 58 -28.75 19.50 -28.44
C LEU A 58 -28.69 17.96 -28.47
N SER A 59 -28.93 17.33 -29.61
CA SER A 59 -28.90 15.87 -29.75
C SER A 59 -27.58 15.24 -29.32
N PRO A 60 -26.39 15.77 -29.71
CA PRO A 60 -25.09 15.23 -29.25
C PRO A 60 -24.91 15.34 -27.73
N VAL A 61 -25.35 16.45 -27.14
CA VAL A 61 -25.30 16.69 -25.69
C VAL A 61 -26.09 15.64 -24.93
N PHE A 62 -27.32 15.34 -25.39
CA PHE A 62 -28.13 14.30 -24.76
C PHE A 62 -27.52 12.90 -24.89
N SER A 63 -26.88 12.62 -26.03
CA SER A 63 -26.14 11.37 -26.23
C SER A 63 -25.00 11.25 -25.24
N SER A 64 -24.15 12.28 -25.13
CA SER A 64 -23.00 12.32 -24.20
C SER A 64 -23.43 12.16 -22.75
N LEU A 65 -24.47 12.86 -22.31
CA LEU A 65 -25.03 12.71 -20.94
C LEU A 65 -25.56 11.28 -20.68
N LYS A 66 -26.17 10.64 -21.67
CA LYS A 66 -26.65 9.25 -21.55
C LYS A 66 -25.48 8.29 -21.42
N HIS A 67 -24.41 8.48 -22.18
CA HIS A 67 -23.19 7.68 -22.09
C HIS A 67 -22.50 7.87 -20.74
N LEU A 68 -22.32 9.12 -20.28
CA LEU A 68 -21.78 9.42 -18.94
C LEU A 68 -22.57 8.75 -17.83
N LYS A 69 -23.91 8.82 -17.88
CA LYS A 69 -24.76 8.15 -16.89
C LYS A 69 -24.57 6.64 -16.88
N LYS A 70 -24.51 6.01 -18.06
CA LYS A 70 -24.33 4.56 -18.17
C LYS A 70 -22.96 4.15 -17.60
N GLN A 71 -21.94 4.92 -17.94
CA GLN A 71 -20.59 4.64 -17.47
C GLN A 71 -20.46 4.82 -15.95
N ALA A 72 -21.06 5.89 -15.39
CA ALA A 72 -21.12 6.04 -13.93
C ALA A 72 -21.79 4.83 -13.22
N GLN A 73 -22.80 4.23 -13.86
CA GLN A 73 -23.45 3.02 -13.35
C GLN A 73 -22.54 1.78 -13.48
N ASN A 74 -21.75 1.67 -14.56
CA ASN A 74 -20.78 0.59 -14.74
C ASN A 74 -19.69 0.69 -13.68
N ILE A 75 -19.11 1.89 -13.47
CA ILE A 75 -18.11 2.14 -12.43
C ILE A 75 -18.66 1.80 -11.03
N ALA A 76 -19.90 2.17 -10.72
CA ALA A 76 -20.55 1.79 -9.48
C ALA A 76 -20.68 0.26 -9.31
N GLY A 77 -20.73 -0.48 -10.42
CA GLY A 77 -20.68 -1.95 -10.49
C GLY A 77 -19.25 -2.53 -10.54
N LYS A 78 -18.21 -1.69 -10.38
CA LYS A 78 -16.79 -2.06 -10.51
C LYS A 78 -16.39 -2.52 -11.94
N ASP A 79 -17.13 -2.12 -12.96
CA ASP A 79 -16.78 -2.34 -14.37
C ASP A 79 -16.13 -1.08 -14.94
N PHE A 80 -14.81 -1.11 -15.05
CA PHE A 80 -13.98 -0.02 -15.57
C PHE A 80 -13.57 -0.23 -17.05
N SER A 81 -14.10 -1.26 -17.71
CA SER A 81 -13.60 -1.74 -19.02
C SER A 81 -13.88 -0.80 -20.21
N THR A 82 -14.75 0.19 -20.03
CA THR A 82 -15.22 1.06 -21.12
C THR A 82 -14.80 2.50 -20.92
N GLU A 83 -14.13 3.08 -21.92
CA GLU A 83 -13.87 4.52 -21.97
C GLU A 83 -15.01 5.29 -22.64
N ILE A 84 -15.18 6.56 -22.28
CA ILE A 84 -16.16 7.45 -22.86
C ILE A 84 -15.55 8.16 -24.06
N GLU A 85 -16.08 7.88 -25.26
CA GLU A 85 -15.92 8.78 -26.40
C GLU A 85 -16.99 9.89 -26.30
N THR A 86 -16.61 11.10 -25.98
CA THR A 86 -17.52 12.25 -25.99
C THR A 86 -17.48 12.94 -27.35
N LYS A 87 -18.65 13.06 -27.98
CA LYS A 87 -18.85 13.82 -29.21
C LYS A 87 -19.69 15.06 -28.87
N GLY A 88 -19.32 16.21 -29.41
CA GLY A 88 -20.07 17.46 -29.17
C GLY A 88 -19.17 18.64 -28.83
N PRO A 89 -19.72 19.65 -28.16
CA PRO A 89 -18.98 20.84 -27.70
C PRO A 89 -17.73 20.46 -26.88
N ILE A 90 -16.70 21.32 -26.89
CA ILE A 90 -15.41 21.08 -26.27
C ILE A 90 -15.54 20.82 -24.76
N GLU A 91 -16.50 21.48 -24.11
CA GLU A 91 -16.78 21.28 -22.68
C GLU A 91 -17.22 19.85 -22.33
N PHE A 92 -17.90 19.17 -23.25
CA PHE A 92 -18.28 17.77 -23.06
C PHE A 92 -17.13 16.80 -23.36
N GLN A 93 -16.20 17.19 -24.25
CA GLN A 93 -14.99 16.40 -24.47
C GLN A 93 -14.08 16.47 -23.25
N GLU A 94 -13.85 17.67 -22.69
CA GLU A 94 -13.10 17.88 -21.46
C GLU A 94 -13.72 17.13 -20.26
N LEU A 95 -15.05 17.20 -20.12
CA LEU A 95 -15.76 16.44 -19.08
C LEU A 95 -15.58 14.92 -19.24
N GLY A 96 -15.64 14.41 -20.47
CA GLY A 96 -15.41 13.00 -20.76
C GLY A 96 -14.00 12.57 -20.43
N GLN A 97 -13.02 13.40 -20.74
CA GLN A 97 -11.63 13.13 -20.43
C GLN A 97 -11.39 13.10 -18.92
N ALA A 98 -11.86 14.10 -18.19
CA ALA A 98 -11.77 14.15 -16.73
C ALA A 98 -12.46 12.92 -16.06
N PHE A 99 -13.59 12.47 -16.66
CA PHE A 99 -14.27 11.27 -16.18
C PHE A 99 -13.48 9.99 -16.44
N ASN A 100 -12.83 9.88 -17.61
CA ASN A 100 -11.96 8.73 -17.92
C ASN A 100 -10.74 8.68 -16.98
N ASP A 101 -10.13 9.83 -16.70
CA ASP A 101 -8.99 9.93 -15.77
C ASP A 101 -9.42 9.54 -14.35
N MET A 102 -10.58 9.98 -13.89
CA MET A 102 -11.16 9.56 -12.62
C MET A 102 -11.41 8.04 -12.61
N SER A 103 -11.94 7.48 -13.70
CA SER A 103 -12.21 6.03 -13.82
C SER A 103 -10.93 5.21 -13.72
N ARG A 104 -9.83 5.64 -14.39
CA ARG A 104 -8.52 4.98 -14.30
C ARG A 104 -7.96 5.04 -12.87
N ASN A 105 -7.96 6.22 -12.25
CA ASN A 105 -7.49 6.37 -10.87
C ASN A 105 -8.28 5.48 -9.89
N LEU A 106 -9.60 5.35 -10.08
CA LEU A 106 -10.41 4.45 -9.28
C LEU A 106 -10.06 2.99 -9.54
N GLN A 107 -9.84 2.59 -10.79
CA GLN A 107 -9.43 1.24 -11.15
C GLN A 107 -8.10 0.87 -10.48
N ASP A 108 -7.10 1.75 -10.59
CA ASP A 108 -5.78 1.55 -9.97
C ASP A 108 -5.89 1.44 -8.44
N THR A 109 -6.73 2.29 -7.84
CA THR A 109 -6.98 2.25 -6.39
C THR A 109 -7.65 0.94 -5.96
N PHE A 110 -8.66 0.48 -6.70
CA PHE A 110 -9.32 -0.79 -6.40
C PHE A 110 -8.40 -1.99 -6.60
N GLN A 111 -7.57 -1.95 -7.63
CA GLN A 111 -6.58 -3.01 -7.86
C GLN A 111 -5.57 -3.07 -6.72
N SER A 112 -5.00 -1.94 -6.32
CA SER A 112 -4.06 -1.86 -5.20
C SER A 112 -4.69 -2.32 -3.88
N LEU A 113 -5.98 -2.00 -3.67
CA LEU A 113 -6.73 -2.45 -2.49
C LEU A 113 -6.94 -3.97 -2.50
N ASP A 114 -7.29 -4.56 -3.66
CA ASP A 114 -7.49 -6.00 -3.79
C ASP A 114 -6.18 -6.77 -3.59
N GLU A 115 -5.08 -6.28 -4.15
CA GLU A 115 -3.73 -6.82 -3.94
C GLU A 115 -3.36 -6.77 -2.45
N SER A 116 -3.57 -5.64 -1.78
CA SER A 116 -3.32 -5.48 -0.35
C SER A 116 -4.19 -6.42 0.52
N GLU A 117 -5.49 -6.60 0.16
CA GLU A 117 -6.34 -7.57 0.86
C GLU A 117 -5.89 -9.02 0.66
N GLN A 118 -5.45 -9.38 -0.54
CA GLN A 118 -4.92 -10.71 -0.82
C GLN A 118 -3.63 -10.98 -0.04
N GLU A 119 -2.70 -10.01 0.00
CA GLU A 119 -1.49 -10.09 0.81
C GLU A 119 -1.83 -10.29 2.29
N LYS A 120 -2.79 -9.51 2.83
CA LYS A 120 -3.25 -9.64 4.21
C LYS A 120 -3.85 -11.02 4.50
N ARG A 121 -4.65 -11.57 3.58
CA ARG A 121 -5.22 -12.92 3.73
C ARG A 121 -4.15 -14.01 3.73
N MET A 122 -3.18 -13.91 2.80
CA MET A 122 -2.05 -14.86 2.76
C MET A 122 -1.23 -14.78 4.05
N MET A 123 -0.96 -13.59 4.56
CA MET A 123 -0.24 -13.36 5.82
C MET A 123 -0.96 -14.02 7.00
N ILE A 124 -2.28 -13.83 7.14
CA ILE A 124 -3.07 -14.43 8.22
C ILE A 124 -3.03 -15.97 8.12
N ALA A 125 -3.14 -16.53 6.92
CA ALA A 125 -3.07 -17.97 6.71
C ALA A 125 -1.71 -18.55 7.11
N GLN A 126 -0.61 -17.90 6.70
CA GLN A 126 0.76 -18.29 7.03
C GLN A 126 1.02 -18.21 8.54
N LEU A 127 0.68 -17.07 9.16
CA LEU A 127 0.81 -16.87 10.60
C LEU A 127 0.02 -17.91 11.40
N SER A 128 -1.21 -18.22 10.96
CA SER A 128 -2.03 -19.26 11.60
C SER A 128 -1.35 -20.62 11.57
N HIS A 129 -0.70 -20.98 10.45
CA HIS A 129 0.08 -22.19 10.33
C HIS A 129 1.30 -22.19 11.27
N ASP A 130 2.04 -21.07 11.27
CA ASP A 130 3.31 -20.93 12.00
C ASP A 130 3.11 -20.83 13.53
N ILE A 131 1.94 -20.35 13.97
CA ILE A 131 1.48 -20.38 15.36
C ILE A 131 1.00 -21.79 15.77
N LYS A 132 0.29 -22.49 14.88
CA LYS A 132 -0.26 -23.81 15.19
C LYS A 132 0.82 -24.84 15.45
N THR A 133 1.93 -24.78 14.73
CA THR A 133 3.04 -25.75 14.84
C THR A 133 3.67 -25.77 16.24
N PRO A 134 4.16 -24.64 16.82
CA PRO A 134 4.70 -24.62 18.16
C PRO A 134 3.66 -24.94 19.23
N ILE A 135 2.40 -24.47 19.08
CA ILE A 135 1.32 -24.82 20.01
C ILE A 135 1.11 -26.33 20.06
N THR A 136 1.01 -26.99 18.90
CA THR A 136 0.85 -28.46 18.86
C THR A 136 2.05 -29.17 19.47
N SER A 137 3.27 -28.69 19.22
CA SER A 137 4.49 -29.26 19.84
C SER A 137 4.46 -29.12 21.36
N ILE A 138 4.08 -27.95 21.88
CA ILE A 138 3.93 -27.73 23.33
C ILE A 138 2.88 -28.68 23.89
N GLN A 139 1.70 -28.76 23.26
CA GLN A 139 0.61 -29.63 23.73
C GLN A 139 1.01 -31.09 23.81
N VAL A 140 1.57 -31.66 22.73
CA VAL A 140 2.02 -33.05 22.69
C VAL A 140 3.10 -33.34 23.74
N THR A 141 4.01 -32.36 23.93
CA THR A 141 5.07 -32.53 24.95
C THR A 141 4.49 -32.50 26.35
N VAL A 142 3.55 -31.64 26.66
CA VAL A 142 2.87 -31.54 27.97
C VAL A 142 2.06 -32.85 28.22
N GLU A 143 1.27 -33.31 27.24
CA GLU A 143 0.53 -34.59 27.33
C GLU A 143 1.48 -35.76 27.59
N GLY A 144 2.61 -35.85 26.87
CA GLY A 144 3.61 -36.89 27.08
C GLY A 144 4.24 -36.87 28.48
N ILE A 145 4.39 -35.66 29.09
CA ILE A 145 4.85 -35.55 30.49
C ILE A 145 3.76 -36.03 31.46
N LEU A 146 2.49 -35.58 31.25
CA LEU A 146 1.37 -35.90 32.13
C LEU A 146 1.02 -37.39 32.10
N ASP A 147 1.06 -38.01 30.93
CA ASP A 147 0.78 -39.45 30.73
C ASP A 147 1.95 -40.36 31.18
N GLY A 148 3.06 -39.78 31.63
CA GLY A 148 4.23 -40.53 32.07
C GLY A 148 4.99 -41.26 30.95
N VAL A 149 4.74 -40.87 29.69
CA VAL A 149 5.45 -41.44 28.52
C VAL A 149 6.89 -40.91 28.49
N ILE A 150 7.09 -39.66 28.91
CA ILE A 150 8.40 -39.01 29.03
C ILE A 150 8.99 -39.39 30.40
N LYS A 151 10.15 -40.01 30.39
CA LYS A 151 10.86 -40.44 31.60
C LYS A 151 11.34 -39.20 32.39
N GLU A 152 11.45 -39.39 33.71
CA GLU A 152 11.89 -38.32 34.64
C GLU A 152 13.24 -37.70 34.23
N GLU A 153 14.16 -38.53 33.75
CA GLU A 153 15.51 -38.13 33.32
C GLU A 153 15.51 -37.22 32.09
N GLU A 154 14.47 -37.33 31.23
CA GLU A 154 14.32 -36.54 30.00
C GLU A 154 13.46 -35.33 30.21
N ARG A 155 12.74 -35.20 31.33
CA ARG A 155 11.75 -34.16 31.60
C ARG A 155 12.33 -32.75 31.45
N ILE A 156 13.55 -32.50 31.93
CA ILE A 156 14.21 -31.18 31.84
C ILE A 156 14.44 -30.81 30.37
N HIS A 157 14.86 -31.77 29.55
CA HIS A 157 15.05 -31.54 28.12
C HIS A 157 13.74 -31.12 27.41
N TYR A 158 12.65 -31.80 27.72
CA TYR A 158 11.34 -31.48 27.16
C TYR A 158 10.74 -30.16 27.68
N LEU A 159 10.94 -29.80 28.94
CA LEU A 159 10.58 -28.49 29.50
C LEU A 159 11.37 -27.36 28.84
N THR A 160 12.66 -27.56 28.57
CA THR A 160 13.47 -26.61 27.81
C THR A 160 12.96 -26.44 26.39
N THR A 161 12.46 -27.52 25.77
CA THR A 161 11.84 -27.46 24.44
C THR A 161 10.54 -26.66 24.46
N ILE A 162 9.69 -26.83 25.48
CA ILE A 162 8.48 -25.98 25.68
C ILE A 162 8.89 -24.51 25.79
N GLY A 163 9.89 -24.19 26.62
CA GLY A 163 10.39 -22.83 26.77
C GLY A 163 10.78 -22.20 25.42
N ARG A 164 11.58 -22.92 24.63
CA ARG A 164 11.97 -22.45 23.27
C ARG A 164 10.79 -22.25 22.33
N GLN A 165 9.77 -23.11 22.38
CA GLN A 165 8.57 -22.95 21.56
C GLN A 165 7.72 -21.74 22.00
N THR A 166 7.66 -21.48 23.31
CA THR A 166 6.97 -20.29 23.85
C THR A 166 7.69 -19.01 23.46
N GLU A 167 9.01 -18.99 23.52
CA GLU A 167 9.82 -17.84 23.07
C GLU A 167 9.65 -17.56 21.58
N ARG A 168 9.59 -18.63 20.77
CA ARG A 168 9.29 -18.50 19.34
C ARG A 168 7.89 -17.92 19.09
N LEU A 169 6.88 -18.32 19.88
CA LEU A 169 5.53 -17.75 19.80
C LEU A 169 5.51 -16.25 20.16
N ASN A 170 6.21 -15.86 21.21
CA ASN A 170 6.31 -14.46 21.59
C ASN A 170 6.93 -13.61 20.48
N LYS A 171 8.02 -14.08 19.85
CA LYS A 171 8.61 -13.40 18.68
C LYS A 171 7.62 -13.24 17.52
N LEU A 172 6.82 -14.28 17.23
CA LEU A 172 5.79 -14.20 16.18
C LEU A 172 4.70 -13.17 16.50
N VAL A 173 4.31 -13.05 17.78
CA VAL A 173 3.32 -12.02 18.22
C VAL A 173 3.92 -10.63 18.07
N GLU A 174 5.17 -10.42 18.50
CA GLU A 174 5.86 -9.13 18.34
C GLU A 174 6.03 -8.74 16.86
N GLU A 175 6.35 -9.70 15.98
CA GLU A 175 6.41 -9.48 14.53
C GLU A 175 5.05 -9.09 13.97
N LEU A 176 3.97 -9.70 14.47
CA LEU A 176 2.59 -9.38 14.07
C LEU A 176 2.19 -7.96 14.50
N ASP A 177 2.53 -7.58 15.73
CA ASP A 177 2.20 -6.25 16.27
C ASP A 177 2.80 -5.14 15.39
N VAL A 178 4.07 -5.25 15.01
CA VAL A 178 4.72 -4.25 14.13
C VAL A 178 4.02 -4.16 12.77
N LEU A 179 3.55 -5.28 12.22
CA LEU A 179 2.89 -5.31 10.92
C LEU A 179 1.43 -4.82 10.97
N THR A 180 0.79 -4.85 12.15
CA THR A 180 -0.60 -4.42 12.34
C THR A 180 -0.71 -2.98 12.86
N LEU A 181 0.26 -2.48 13.63
CA LEU A 181 0.30 -1.14 14.20
C LEU A 181 0.39 -0.02 13.14
N ASN A 182 0.73 -0.34 11.90
CA ASN A 182 0.66 0.62 10.79
C ASN A 182 -0.74 1.15 10.46
N ALA A 183 -1.77 0.66 11.13
CA ALA A 183 -3.14 1.13 10.92
C ALA A 183 -3.53 2.35 11.78
N GLN A 184 -2.74 2.74 12.79
CA GLN A 184 -3.12 3.91 13.62
C GLN A 184 -1.89 4.77 14.01
N PRO A 185 -1.90 6.08 13.68
CA PRO A 185 -0.86 7.02 14.12
C PRO A 185 -0.85 7.31 15.64
N GLN A 186 -1.73 6.66 16.42
CA GLN A 186 -1.98 7.00 17.82
C GLN A 186 -1.08 6.30 18.84
N ASP A 187 -0.41 5.20 18.48
CA ASP A 187 0.44 4.46 19.41
C ASP A 187 1.90 4.99 19.48
N ILE A 188 2.22 6.03 18.70
CA ILE A 188 3.54 6.70 18.72
C ILE A 188 3.69 7.61 19.97
N ALA A 189 2.64 7.80 20.75
CA ALA A 189 2.60 8.80 21.82
C ALA A 189 3.44 8.46 23.08
N ASP A 190 3.88 7.20 23.25
CA ASP A 190 4.64 6.75 24.43
C ASP A 190 6.13 6.46 24.15
N GLU A 191 6.60 6.53 22.89
CA GLU A 191 8.02 6.35 22.56
C GLU A 191 8.75 7.70 22.70
N GLU A 192 9.71 7.81 23.59
CA GLU A 192 10.52 9.01 23.78
C GLU A 192 11.68 9.05 22.78
N VAL A 193 11.87 10.21 22.12
CA VAL A 193 13.07 10.49 21.32
C VAL A 193 14.23 10.76 22.28
N GLU A 194 15.27 9.95 22.19
CA GLU A 194 16.44 10.06 23.06
C GLU A 194 17.75 10.24 22.27
N ASP A 195 18.82 10.56 22.98
CA ASP A 195 20.17 10.60 22.43
C ASP A 195 20.68 9.15 22.26
N VAL A 196 20.65 8.61 21.06
CA VAL A 196 21.14 7.27 20.73
C VAL A 196 22.61 7.33 20.35
N PHE A 197 23.48 6.68 21.14
CA PHE A 197 24.90 6.49 20.83
C PHE A 197 25.05 5.28 19.89
N LEU A 198 25.62 5.51 18.70
CA LEU A 198 25.67 4.47 17.65
C LEU A 198 26.60 3.31 18.02
N ASP A 199 27.69 3.57 18.73
CA ASP A 199 28.59 2.53 19.24
C ASP A 199 27.88 1.60 20.23
N GLN A 200 27.14 2.16 21.19
CA GLN A 200 26.33 1.40 22.14
C GLN A 200 25.26 0.59 21.44
N LEU A 201 24.51 1.20 20.52
CA LEU A 201 23.47 0.53 19.72
C LEU A 201 24.03 -0.68 18.98
N LEU A 202 25.19 -0.53 18.29
CA LEU A 202 25.80 -1.63 17.54
C LEU A 202 26.29 -2.76 18.45
N ILE A 203 26.93 -2.41 19.58
CA ILE A 203 27.45 -3.39 20.54
C ILE A 203 26.29 -4.15 21.21
N GLU A 204 25.26 -3.48 21.67
CA GLU A 204 24.09 -4.11 22.33
C GLU A 204 23.33 -5.00 21.36
N SER A 205 23.06 -4.54 20.14
CA SER A 205 22.42 -5.37 19.11
C SER A 205 23.24 -6.59 18.73
N MET A 206 24.58 -6.48 18.70
CA MET A 206 25.47 -7.60 18.40
C MET A 206 25.56 -8.58 19.58
N SER A 207 25.38 -8.13 20.81
CA SER A 207 25.44 -8.98 22.01
C SER A 207 24.38 -10.11 21.99
N GLU A 208 23.25 -9.89 21.30
CA GLU A 208 22.22 -10.96 21.11
C GLU A 208 22.78 -12.16 20.34
N PHE A 209 23.82 -11.95 19.54
CA PHE A 209 24.42 -12.99 18.69
C PHE A 209 25.73 -13.55 19.26
N GLN A 210 26.15 -13.12 20.47
CA GLN A 210 27.45 -13.49 21.05
C GLN A 210 27.67 -15.00 21.09
N LEU A 211 26.67 -15.77 21.56
CA LEU A 211 26.76 -17.22 21.62
C LEU A 211 26.93 -17.85 20.24
N GLN A 212 26.24 -17.33 19.24
CA GLN A 212 26.34 -17.82 17.86
C GLN A 212 27.68 -17.45 17.24
N ILE A 213 28.21 -16.26 17.51
CA ILE A 213 29.54 -15.81 17.07
C ILE A 213 30.61 -16.77 17.61
N GLU A 214 30.56 -17.12 18.91
CA GLU A 214 31.51 -18.02 19.55
C GLU A 214 31.38 -19.47 19.03
N GLN A 215 30.15 -19.98 18.88
CA GLN A 215 29.91 -21.37 18.43
C GLN A 215 30.25 -21.58 16.95
N GLU A 216 30.05 -20.58 16.13
CA GLU A 216 30.28 -20.64 14.68
C GLU A 216 31.65 -20.06 14.27
N GLU A 217 32.47 -19.62 15.22
CA GLU A 217 33.77 -19.00 15.00
C GLU A 217 33.75 -17.86 13.97
N ARG A 218 32.71 -16.97 14.08
CA ARG A 218 32.49 -15.86 13.14
C ARG A 218 33.51 -14.72 13.31
N ASP A 219 34.01 -14.17 12.20
CA ASP A 219 34.75 -12.93 12.18
C ASP A 219 33.79 -11.75 12.12
N VAL A 220 33.69 -10.96 13.19
CA VAL A 220 32.78 -9.82 13.27
C VAL A 220 33.57 -8.52 13.33
N TYR A 221 33.30 -7.63 12.39
CA TYR A 221 33.91 -6.31 12.32
C TYR A 221 32.87 -5.22 12.53
N ILE A 222 33.07 -4.36 13.53
CA ILE A 222 32.18 -3.23 13.83
C ILE A 222 32.95 -1.93 13.73
N GLN A 223 32.42 -0.93 13.03
CA GLN A 223 33.00 0.39 12.93
C GLN A 223 31.94 1.48 12.98
N VAL A 224 32.20 2.52 13.77
CA VAL A 224 31.38 3.75 13.83
C VAL A 224 32.22 4.95 13.40
N LYS A 225 31.70 5.80 12.54
CA LYS A 225 32.33 7.04 12.07
C LYS A 225 31.34 8.21 12.15
N PRO A 226 31.70 9.32 12.83
CA PRO A 226 32.86 9.47 13.72
C PRO A 226 32.72 8.63 15.00
N GLU A 227 33.80 8.39 15.71
CA GLU A 227 33.75 7.72 17.03
C GLU A 227 32.81 8.49 17.96
N SER A 228 32.02 7.77 18.79
CA SER A 228 31.01 8.33 19.68
C SER A 228 29.92 9.16 18.98
N ALA A 229 29.62 8.84 17.72
CA ALA A 229 28.52 9.44 17.00
C ALA A 229 27.19 9.19 17.70
N LYS A 230 26.36 10.23 17.83
CA LYS A 230 25.01 10.12 18.40
C LYS A 230 24.00 10.88 17.58
N ILE A 231 22.75 10.40 17.61
CA ILE A 231 21.61 11.05 16.98
C ILE A 231 20.43 11.11 17.97
N LYS A 232 19.50 12.02 17.73
CA LYS A 232 18.19 11.99 18.40
C LYS A 232 17.24 11.11 17.61
N SER A 233 16.85 9.98 18.18
CA SER A 233 15.97 9.02 17.52
C SER A 233 15.31 8.10 18.53
N TYR A 234 14.58 7.11 18.04
CA TYR A 234 13.93 6.06 18.82
C TYR A 234 14.86 4.84 18.90
N TYR A 235 15.44 4.61 20.07
CA TYR A 235 16.40 3.51 20.28
C TYR A 235 15.84 2.15 19.89
N ASP A 236 14.65 1.82 20.35
CA ASP A 236 14.01 0.52 20.12
C ASP A 236 13.78 0.24 18.63
N LYS A 237 13.38 1.27 17.86
CA LYS A 237 13.19 1.10 16.40
C LYS A 237 14.50 0.87 15.69
N LEU A 238 15.54 1.65 16.03
CA LEU A 238 16.88 1.46 15.44
C LEU A 238 17.47 0.11 15.80
N SER A 239 17.35 -0.32 17.05
CA SER A 239 17.79 -1.63 17.52
C SER A 239 17.06 -2.76 16.76
N ARG A 240 15.73 -2.69 16.64
CA ARG A 240 14.95 -3.69 15.88
C ARG A 240 15.31 -3.75 14.40
N ILE A 241 15.56 -2.60 13.75
CA ILE A 241 16.07 -2.58 12.36
C ILE A 241 17.39 -3.36 12.31
N LEU A 242 18.34 -3.00 13.15
CA LEU A 242 19.67 -3.59 13.14
C LEU A 242 19.64 -5.10 13.45
N VAL A 243 18.89 -5.52 14.48
CA VAL A 243 18.72 -6.94 14.83
C VAL A 243 18.11 -7.74 13.68
N ASN A 244 17.14 -7.18 12.93
CA ASN A 244 16.58 -7.86 11.77
C ASN A 244 17.60 -8.01 10.62
N LEU A 245 18.43 -6.99 10.37
CA LEU A 245 19.49 -7.07 9.37
C LEU A 245 20.56 -8.08 9.79
N LEU A 246 20.97 -8.07 11.07
CA LEU A 246 21.94 -9.03 11.63
C LEU A 246 21.38 -10.46 11.57
N ASN A 247 20.15 -10.71 12.00
CA ASN A 247 19.51 -12.03 11.88
C ASN A 247 19.55 -12.54 10.44
N ASN A 248 19.35 -11.67 9.47
CA ASN A 248 19.45 -12.05 8.06
C ASN A 248 20.89 -12.42 7.68
N ALA A 249 21.88 -11.63 8.07
CA ALA A 249 23.30 -11.88 7.81
C ALA A 249 23.77 -13.22 8.43
N PHE A 250 23.46 -13.46 9.73
CA PHE A 250 23.83 -14.70 10.40
C PHE A 250 23.13 -15.95 9.82
N LYS A 251 21.91 -15.79 9.35
CA LYS A 251 21.10 -16.88 8.82
C LYS A 251 21.51 -17.36 7.43
N TYR A 252 21.94 -16.43 6.57
CA TYR A 252 22.19 -16.71 5.15
C TYR A 252 23.69 -16.77 4.80
N SER A 253 24.58 -16.58 5.78
CA SER A 253 26.00 -16.82 5.63
C SER A 253 26.42 -18.08 6.39
N GLU A 254 27.52 -18.73 5.95
CA GLU A 254 28.01 -19.97 6.57
C GLU A 254 28.82 -19.66 7.84
N PRO A 255 28.92 -20.62 8.79
CA PRO A 255 29.84 -20.54 9.92
C PRO A 255 31.28 -20.20 9.48
N GLY A 256 32.01 -19.41 10.28
CA GLY A 256 33.38 -18.98 9.98
C GLY A 256 33.49 -17.82 8.99
N THR A 257 32.38 -17.37 8.38
CA THR A 257 32.41 -16.22 7.46
C THR A 257 32.39 -14.89 8.21
N ARG A 258 32.79 -13.82 7.52
CA ARG A 258 32.82 -12.47 8.08
C ARG A 258 31.47 -11.78 8.00
N ILE A 259 31.13 -11.08 9.09
CA ILE A 259 30.01 -10.12 9.14
C ILE A 259 30.60 -8.75 9.48
N GLU A 260 30.29 -7.75 8.64
CA GLU A 260 30.78 -6.39 8.81
C GLU A 260 29.61 -5.43 9.06
N VAL A 261 29.71 -4.64 10.14
CA VAL A 261 28.69 -3.65 10.53
C VAL A 261 29.33 -2.29 10.57
N LEU A 262 28.88 -1.39 9.70
CA LEU A 262 29.42 -0.03 9.59
C LEU A 262 28.32 0.98 9.86
N ALA A 263 28.55 1.91 10.80
CA ALA A 263 27.68 3.07 10.98
C ALA A 263 28.47 4.33 10.61
N GLN A 264 27.91 5.15 9.76
CA GLN A 264 28.50 6.42 9.35
C GLN A 264 27.48 7.55 9.54
N LEU A 265 27.86 8.55 10.33
CA LEU A 265 27.08 9.75 10.57
C LEU A 265 27.74 10.94 9.90
N THR A 266 26.98 11.65 9.07
CA THR A 266 27.38 12.93 8.46
C THR A 266 26.43 14.03 8.95
N GLU A 267 26.63 15.28 8.50
CA GLU A 267 25.71 16.37 8.80
C GLU A 267 24.33 16.22 8.13
N GLU A 268 24.23 15.38 7.11
CA GLU A 268 23.04 15.22 6.27
C GLU A 268 22.33 13.88 6.46
N GLU A 269 23.09 12.84 6.78
CA GLU A 269 22.60 11.46 6.75
C GLU A 269 23.28 10.56 7.78
N LEU A 270 22.50 9.64 8.36
CA LEU A 270 23.02 8.44 9.02
C LEU A 270 22.88 7.25 8.07
N THR A 271 23.96 6.49 7.89
CA THR A 271 23.92 5.18 7.23
C THR A 271 24.39 4.08 8.19
N ILE A 272 23.64 2.97 8.25
CA ILE A 272 24.06 1.75 8.97
C ILE A 272 24.00 0.60 7.98
N SER A 273 25.14 -0.02 7.66
CA SER A 273 25.25 -1.14 6.75
C SER A 273 25.64 -2.42 7.46
N VAL A 274 25.00 -3.52 7.09
CA VAL A 274 25.32 -4.89 7.51
C VAL A 274 25.67 -5.67 6.27
N LYS A 275 26.92 -6.16 6.20
CA LYS A 275 27.44 -6.94 5.08
C LYS A 275 27.74 -8.36 5.53
N ASP A 276 27.33 -9.33 4.74
CA ASP A 276 27.59 -10.76 4.92
C ASP A 276 28.34 -11.35 3.71
N GLU A 277 29.02 -12.44 3.94
CA GLU A 277 29.67 -13.28 2.93
C GLU A 277 28.84 -14.56 2.71
N GLY A 278 27.52 -14.40 2.54
CA GLY A 278 26.57 -15.49 2.37
C GLY A 278 26.35 -15.89 0.92
N GLN A 279 25.24 -16.63 0.70
CA GLN A 279 24.87 -17.13 -0.63
C GLN A 279 24.53 -16.02 -1.64
N GLY A 280 24.30 -14.80 -1.18
CA GLY A 280 23.83 -13.70 -2.04
C GLY A 280 22.39 -13.89 -2.55
N ILE A 281 21.91 -12.88 -3.28
CA ILE A 281 20.53 -12.77 -3.77
C ILE A 281 20.56 -12.54 -5.29
N LEU A 282 19.66 -13.20 -6.02
CA LEU A 282 19.51 -12.99 -7.45
C LEU A 282 18.91 -11.60 -7.74
N PRO A 283 19.31 -10.92 -8.83
CA PRO A 283 18.80 -9.58 -9.15
C PRO A 283 17.27 -9.51 -9.24
N GLU A 284 16.61 -10.57 -9.70
CA GLU A 284 15.17 -10.68 -9.83
C GLU A 284 14.40 -10.76 -8.50
N ASP A 285 15.13 -11.05 -7.42
CA ASP A 285 14.57 -11.18 -6.07
C ASP A 285 14.86 -9.97 -5.18
N LEU A 286 15.84 -9.11 -5.53
CA LEU A 286 16.30 -7.99 -4.70
C LEU A 286 15.17 -7.02 -4.28
N GLU A 287 14.24 -6.71 -5.16
CA GLU A 287 13.09 -5.86 -4.82
C GLU A 287 12.04 -6.61 -4.00
N LYS A 288 11.94 -7.94 -4.19
CA LYS A 288 10.91 -8.77 -3.58
C LYS A 288 11.24 -9.20 -2.15
N ILE A 289 12.52 -9.25 -1.77
CA ILE A 289 12.95 -9.68 -0.42
C ILE A 289 12.40 -8.80 0.71
N PHE A 290 11.98 -7.58 0.40
CA PHE A 290 11.34 -6.66 1.34
C PHE A 290 9.82 -6.85 1.42
N ASN A 291 9.23 -7.68 0.55
CA ASN A 291 7.80 -7.99 0.61
C ASN A 291 7.54 -8.94 1.77
N ARG A 292 6.43 -8.74 2.46
CA ARG A 292 6.01 -9.58 3.59
C ARG A 292 5.88 -11.03 3.14
N LEU A 293 6.43 -11.97 3.93
CA LEU A 293 6.41 -13.43 3.70
C LEU A 293 7.17 -13.89 2.44
N TYR A 294 7.85 -12.99 1.74
CA TYR A 294 8.65 -13.38 0.59
C TYR A 294 9.89 -14.16 1.03
N ARG A 295 10.16 -15.27 0.33
CA ARG A 295 11.36 -16.09 0.53
C ARG A 295 11.85 -16.59 -0.82
N VAL A 296 13.15 -16.47 -1.07
CA VAL A 296 13.79 -17.04 -2.25
C VAL A 296 13.61 -18.57 -2.22
N GLU A 297 13.26 -19.21 -3.33
CA GLU A 297 12.88 -20.63 -3.40
C GLU A 297 13.94 -21.57 -2.81
N THR A 298 15.20 -21.27 -3.00
CA THR A 298 16.34 -22.05 -2.45
C THR A 298 16.38 -22.04 -0.93
N SER A 299 15.78 -21.05 -0.26
CA SER A 299 15.73 -20.92 1.20
C SER A 299 14.50 -21.56 1.86
N ARG A 300 13.61 -22.21 1.08
CA ARG A 300 12.40 -22.88 1.59
C ARG A 300 12.68 -24.15 2.41
N ASN A 301 13.92 -24.64 2.45
CA ASN A 301 14.28 -25.76 3.30
C ASN A 301 14.05 -25.41 4.77
N MET A 302 13.30 -26.25 5.48
CA MET A 302 12.85 -26.05 6.88
C MET A 302 14.00 -25.90 7.90
N LYS A 303 15.25 -26.14 7.52
CA LYS A 303 16.43 -26.02 8.41
C LYS A 303 16.83 -24.57 8.71
N THR A 304 16.48 -23.62 7.84
CA THR A 304 16.85 -22.20 8.01
C THR A 304 15.74 -21.33 8.59
N GLY A 305 14.84 -21.87 9.41
CA GLY A 305 13.66 -21.29 10.05
C GLY A 305 13.56 -19.75 10.00
N GLY A 306 12.50 -19.22 9.40
CA GLY A 306 12.20 -17.79 9.36
C GLY A 306 10.96 -17.54 8.52
N HIS A 307 10.13 -16.59 8.96
CA HIS A 307 8.79 -16.38 8.41
C HIS A 307 8.78 -15.43 7.20
N GLY A 308 9.95 -14.87 6.79
CA GLY A 308 10.03 -13.88 5.72
C GLY A 308 9.48 -12.51 6.12
N LEU A 309 9.48 -12.21 7.42
CA LEU A 309 8.94 -10.95 7.97
C LEU A 309 10.05 -9.97 8.36
N GLY A 310 11.25 -10.43 8.72
CA GLY A 310 12.31 -9.58 9.30
C GLY A 310 12.71 -8.39 8.43
N LEU A 311 12.96 -8.58 7.12
CA LEU A 311 13.31 -7.48 6.22
C LEU A 311 12.12 -6.55 5.96
N ALA A 312 10.90 -7.07 5.89
CA ALA A 312 9.69 -6.26 5.77
C ALA A 312 9.47 -5.40 7.03
N ILE A 313 9.70 -5.95 8.22
CA ILE A 313 9.66 -5.22 9.50
C ILE A 313 10.74 -4.14 9.53
N ALA A 314 11.97 -4.48 9.17
CA ALA A 314 13.07 -3.51 9.14
C ALA A 314 12.75 -2.34 8.21
N ARG A 315 12.25 -2.60 6.99
CA ARG A 315 11.85 -1.57 6.04
C ARG A 315 10.72 -0.70 6.56
N GLU A 316 9.72 -1.30 7.21
CA GLU A 316 8.60 -0.60 7.79
C GLU A 316 9.02 0.35 8.91
N LEU A 317 9.86 -0.13 9.84
CA LEU A 317 10.43 0.70 10.91
C LEU A 317 11.31 1.82 10.36
N ALA A 318 12.08 1.54 9.29
CA ALA A 318 12.87 2.56 8.60
C ALA A 318 11.98 3.67 8.04
N HIS A 319 10.87 3.32 7.37
CA HIS A 319 9.89 4.32 6.87
C HIS A 319 9.26 5.13 7.99
N GLN A 320 8.93 4.52 9.14
CA GLN A 320 8.41 5.24 10.31
C GLN A 320 9.41 6.25 10.88
N LEU A 321 10.71 5.99 10.75
CA LEU A 321 11.77 6.92 11.10
C LEU A 321 12.03 7.99 10.03
N GLY A 322 11.38 7.92 8.86
CA GLY A 322 11.64 8.77 7.69
C GLY A 322 12.88 8.37 6.90
N GLY A 323 13.33 7.13 7.06
CA GLY A 323 14.47 6.54 6.36
C GLY A 323 14.06 5.48 5.34
N GLU A 324 15.06 4.80 4.78
CA GLU A 324 14.91 3.74 3.78
C GLU A 324 15.93 2.62 4.01
N ILE A 325 15.63 1.39 3.56
CA ILE A 325 16.59 0.28 3.52
C ILE A 325 16.82 -0.13 2.06
N THR A 326 18.11 -0.17 1.68
CA THR A 326 18.58 -0.67 0.39
C THR A 326 19.30 -1.99 0.53
N ALA A 327 19.36 -2.77 -0.54
CA ALA A 327 20.11 -4.03 -0.59
C ALA A 327 20.96 -4.08 -1.86
N GLU A 328 22.23 -4.41 -1.69
CA GLU A 328 23.16 -4.73 -2.76
C GLU A 328 23.65 -6.16 -2.56
N SER A 329 23.56 -6.99 -3.59
CA SER A 329 23.96 -8.40 -3.46
C SER A 329 24.50 -8.96 -4.77
N HIS A 330 25.43 -9.91 -4.62
CA HIS A 330 25.95 -10.73 -5.70
C HIS A 330 25.80 -12.19 -5.33
N TYR A 331 25.04 -12.92 -6.14
CA TYR A 331 24.80 -14.34 -5.91
C TYR A 331 26.11 -15.15 -5.85
N GLY A 332 26.31 -15.93 -4.79
CA GLY A 332 27.51 -16.69 -4.49
C GLY A 332 28.64 -15.90 -3.82
N ILE A 333 28.45 -14.61 -3.50
CA ILE A 333 29.47 -13.77 -2.86
C ILE A 333 29.00 -13.24 -1.50
N GLY A 334 27.74 -12.73 -1.43
CA GLY A 334 27.16 -12.16 -0.23
C GLY A 334 26.24 -10.98 -0.50
N SER A 335 25.75 -10.37 0.58
CA SER A 335 24.81 -9.25 0.53
C SER A 335 25.25 -8.10 1.45
N THR A 336 24.82 -6.90 1.12
CA THR A 336 24.96 -5.72 1.97
C THR A 336 23.59 -5.05 2.07
N PHE A 337 23.07 -4.93 3.29
CA PHE A 337 21.85 -4.20 3.59
C PHE A 337 22.22 -2.89 4.26
N THR A 338 21.69 -1.77 3.76
CA THR A 338 22.01 -0.44 4.28
C THR A 338 20.74 0.29 4.67
N PHE A 339 20.65 0.70 5.92
CA PHE A 339 19.66 1.65 6.42
C PHE A 339 20.18 3.07 6.21
N HIS A 340 19.34 3.92 5.63
CA HIS A 340 19.56 5.32 5.35
C HIS A 340 18.56 6.17 6.12
N LEU A 341 19.02 7.19 6.84
CA LEU A 341 18.18 8.15 7.53
C LEU A 341 18.66 9.57 7.23
N ASN A 342 17.84 10.35 6.51
CA ASN A 342 18.09 11.77 6.29
C ASN A 342 17.86 12.56 7.57
N LEU A 343 18.81 13.46 7.92
CA LEU A 343 18.78 14.26 9.15
C LEU A 343 18.33 15.71 8.91
N LYS A 344 17.91 16.04 7.66
CA LYS A 344 17.40 17.37 7.28
C LYS A 344 15.90 17.49 7.42
#